data_1581f0b93fbf756141e4c8ac39fc8cf9
#
_entry.id   1581f0b93fbf756141e4c8ac39fc8cf9
#
_cell.length_a   1.000
_cell.length_b   1.000
_cell.length_c   1.000
_cell.angle_alpha   90.00
_cell.angle_beta   90.00
_cell.angle_gamma   90.00
#
_symmetry.space_group_name_H-M   'P 1'
#
loop_
_entity.id
_entity.type
_entity.pdbx_description
1 polymer ?
#
loop_
_entity_poly.entity_id
_entity_poly.type
_entity_poly.pdbx_seq_one_letter_code
_entity_poly.pdbx_strand_id
1 'polypeptide(L)'
;MRNKKQSAHRKFTISPRLRYGAMSTAIVALVIVALILINLAATNLETRYGWRGDFSFNAVTTQSETTKQILRDLKRPVKIYALFERGEEDQPLLELLNRYSAASDMVTWEQTPPSLNPLLLTRFSSSTTNVSAQNLIVYCEETDRYRVLTATDFVTLAVDTDSGSYNVSGLAYEQQITSAIAYVTRDTVPTLHIATGHGELGEDSLSAFTTLLTNNHYDVAFEKLSDMTFASGDVLCILSPVKDYTDAEMDIIRA
;
A
#
# COMPACT_ATOMS: atom_id res chain seq x y z
N MET A 1 -39.76 41.14 82.84
CA MET A 1 -38.63 40.27 82.60
C MET A 1 -38.76 39.70 81.19
N ARG A 2 -37.92 40.15 80.28
CA ARG A 2 -38.02 39.84 78.79
C ARG A 2 -36.77 39.05 78.42
N ASN A 3 -36.89 37.70 78.25
CA ASN A 3 -35.79 36.81 77.89
C ASN A 3 -35.48 36.94 76.39
N LYS A 4 -34.32 37.47 76.06
CA LYS A 4 -33.77 37.55 74.71
C LYS A 4 -33.10 36.21 74.42
N LYS A 5 -33.71 35.40 73.56
CA LYS A 5 -33.06 34.22 72.94
C LYS A 5 -31.99 34.68 71.98
N GLN A 6 -30.75 34.43 72.32
CA GLN A 6 -29.62 34.58 71.33
C GLN A 6 -29.61 33.37 70.40
N SER A 7 -29.80 33.61 69.08
CA SER A 7 -29.60 32.63 68.08
C SER A 7 -28.10 32.51 67.79
N ALA A 8 -27.52 31.38 68.16
CA ALA A 8 -26.14 31.07 67.82
C ALA A 8 -26.03 30.68 66.36
N HIS A 9 -25.49 31.56 65.50
CA HIS A 9 -25.03 31.21 64.12
C HIS A 9 -23.83 30.26 64.22
N ARG A 10 -24.09 28.97 64.02
CA ARG A 10 -23.07 27.94 63.92
C ARG A 10 -22.27 28.18 62.64
N LYS A 11 -21.08 28.77 62.75
CA LYS A 11 -20.15 28.89 61.62
C LYS A 11 -19.68 27.48 61.20
N PHE A 12 -20.06 27.06 60.01
CA PHE A 12 -19.64 25.78 59.43
C PHE A 12 -18.16 25.92 59.05
N THR A 13 -17.23 25.52 59.91
CA THR A 13 -15.80 25.46 59.64
C THR A 13 -15.49 24.14 58.94
N ILE A 14 -15.30 24.19 57.63
CA ILE A 14 -14.85 23.03 56.85
C ILE A 14 -13.44 22.67 57.28
N SER A 15 -13.22 21.41 57.69
CA SER A 15 -11.90 20.95 58.15
C SER A 15 -10.87 21.06 57.03
N PRO A 16 -9.59 21.40 57.31
CA PRO A 16 -8.54 21.53 56.28
C PRO A 16 -8.40 20.29 55.39
N ARG A 17 -8.61 19.09 55.96
CA ARG A 17 -8.55 17.81 55.23
C ARG A 17 -9.64 17.68 54.16
N LEU A 18 -10.86 18.17 54.42
CA LEU A 18 -11.96 18.20 53.47
C LEU A 18 -11.69 19.22 52.34
N ARG A 19 -11.04 20.34 52.68
CA ARG A 19 -10.71 21.39 51.71
C ARG A 19 -9.64 20.93 50.69
N TYR A 20 -8.60 20.22 51.16
CA TYR A 20 -7.56 19.67 50.28
C TYR A 20 -8.08 18.47 49.44
N GLY A 21 -8.91 17.60 50.03
CA GLY A 21 -9.55 16.50 49.31
C GLY A 21 -10.50 16.99 48.21
N ALA A 22 -11.36 17.97 48.50
CA ALA A 22 -12.27 18.56 47.52
C ALA A 22 -11.53 19.27 46.37
N MET A 23 -10.40 19.95 46.68
CA MET A 23 -9.58 20.63 45.67
C MET A 23 -8.87 19.63 44.75
N SER A 24 -8.36 18.52 45.31
CA SER A 24 -7.78 17.43 44.51
C SER A 24 -8.81 16.78 43.59
N THR A 25 -10.00 16.48 44.12
CA THR A 25 -11.10 15.89 43.30
C THR A 25 -11.57 16.86 42.22
N ALA A 26 -11.64 18.16 42.51
CA ALA A 26 -12.00 19.17 41.51
C ALA A 26 -10.97 19.27 40.36
N ILE A 27 -9.66 19.19 40.68
CA ILE A 27 -8.59 19.19 39.68
C ILE A 27 -8.69 17.94 38.80
N VAL A 28 -8.88 16.76 39.36
CA VAL A 28 -9.05 15.51 38.60
C VAL A 28 -10.27 15.60 37.69
N ALA A 29 -11.40 16.07 38.19
CA ALA A 29 -12.60 16.27 37.39
C ALA A 29 -12.37 17.25 36.23
N LEU A 30 -11.65 18.34 36.49
CA LEU A 30 -11.31 19.33 35.46
C LEU A 30 -10.39 18.74 34.38
N VAL A 31 -9.42 17.92 34.76
CA VAL A 31 -8.54 17.20 33.79
C VAL A 31 -9.35 16.23 32.93
N ILE A 32 -10.28 15.48 33.53
CA ILE A 32 -11.13 14.56 32.76
C ILE A 32 -12.01 15.33 31.77
N VAL A 33 -12.63 16.44 32.19
CA VAL A 33 -13.43 17.29 31.29
C VAL A 33 -12.56 17.87 30.17
N ALA A 34 -11.34 18.34 30.48
CA ALA A 34 -10.42 18.85 29.47
C ALA A 34 -10.04 17.77 28.45
N LEU A 35 -9.76 16.54 28.87
CA LEU A 35 -9.48 15.42 27.98
C LEU A 35 -10.67 15.09 27.06
N ILE A 36 -11.90 15.10 27.59
CA ILE A 36 -13.11 14.90 26.79
C ILE A 36 -13.26 16.01 25.74
N LEU A 37 -13.06 17.26 26.13
CA LEU A 37 -13.16 18.40 25.20
C LEU A 37 -12.07 18.37 24.12
N ILE A 38 -10.85 17.99 24.47
CA ILE A 38 -9.76 17.81 23.50
C ILE A 38 -10.11 16.70 22.53
N ASN A 39 -10.63 15.58 23.00
CA ASN A 39 -11.03 14.47 22.13
C ASN A 39 -12.18 14.86 21.20
N LEU A 40 -13.20 15.56 21.70
CA LEU A 40 -14.30 16.08 20.88
C LEU A 40 -13.82 17.12 19.85
N ALA A 41 -12.88 17.99 20.24
CA ALA A 41 -12.29 18.96 19.32
C ALA A 41 -11.45 18.27 18.24
N ALA A 42 -10.65 17.27 18.62
CA ALA A 42 -9.88 16.46 17.67
C ALA A 42 -10.79 15.76 16.65
N THR A 43 -11.87 15.12 17.09
CA THR A 43 -12.83 14.45 16.22
C THR A 43 -13.55 15.44 15.27
N ASN A 44 -13.90 16.63 15.75
CA ASN A 44 -14.51 17.67 14.91
C ASN A 44 -13.52 18.27 13.89
N LEU A 45 -12.23 18.43 14.27
CA LEU A 45 -11.18 18.87 13.34
C LEU A 45 -10.90 17.80 12.29
N GLU A 46 -10.88 16.53 12.68
CA GLU A 46 -10.73 15.40 11.77
C GLU A 46 -11.84 15.37 10.70
N THR A 47 -13.11 15.49 11.10
CA THR A 47 -14.25 15.44 10.18
C THR A 47 -14.37 16.69 9.29
N ARG A 48 -13.91 17.86 9.77
CA ARG A 48 -14.10 19.13 9.06
C ARG A 48 -12.89 19.53 8.20
N TYR A 49 -11.70 19.09 8.54
CA TYR A 49 -10.45 19.47 7.88
C TYR A 49 -9.67 18.27 7.33
N GLY A 50 -10.18 17.04 7.50
CA GLY A 50 -9.49 15.83 7.05
C GLY A 50 -8.11 15.63 7.71
N TRP A 51 -7.88 16.24 8.88
CA TRP A 51 -6.60 16.23 9.56
C TRP A 51 -6.45 14.92 10.37
N ARG A 52 -6.24 13.83 9.64
CA ARG A 52 -5.83 12.53 10.20
C ARG A 52 -4.31 12.43 10.17
N GLY A 53 -3.68 12.55 11.32
CA GLY A 53 -2.30 12.09 11.49
C GLY A 53 -2.31 10.57 11.60
N ASP A 54 -1.68 9.89 10.67
CA ASP A 54 -1.44 8.45 10.78
C ASP A 54 -0.29 8.24 11.79
N PHE A 55 -0.66 7.84 13.00
CA PHE A 55 0.27 7.49 14.08
C PHE A 55 0.59 5.98 14.11
N SER A 56 0.16 5.22 13.10
CA SER A 56 0.53 3.81 12.99
C SER A 56 2.04 3.68 12.79
N PHE A 57 2.61 2.62 13.34
CA PHE A 57 4.05 2.35 13.27
C PHE A 57 4.61 2.31 11.84
N ASN A 58 3.75 2.00 10.85
CA ASN A 58 4.11 1.88 9.44
C ASN A 58 3.50 2.97 8.54
N ALA A 59 2.84 4.00 9.12
CA ALA A 59 2.15 5.06 8.33
C ALA A 59 1.29 4.50 7.17
N VAL A 60 0.55 3.42 7.44
CA VAL A 60 -0.10 2.55 6.44
C VAL A 60 -1.06 3.32 5.52
N THR A 61 -1.63 4.42 6.01
CA THR A 61 -2.60 5.22 5.26
C THR A 61 -2.02 6.54 4.71
N THR A 62 -0.76 6.88 4.99
CA THR A 62 -0.13 8.10 4.47
C THR A 62 0.51 7.87 3.11
N GLN A 63 0.46 8.90 2.25
CA GLN A 63 1.13 8.89 0.95
C GLN A 63 2.47 9.63 1.04
N SER A 64 3.52 8.99 0.55
CA SER A 64 4.85 9.59 0.40
C SER A 64 4.84 10.70 -0.65
N GLU A 65 5.84 11.57 -0.62
CA GLU A 65 5.99 12.61 -1.64
C GLU A 65 6.21 12.01 -3.04
N THR A 66 6.85 10.85 -3.13
CA THR A 66 7.03 10.11 -4.39
C THR A 66 5.68 9.69 -4.96
N THR A 67 4.80 9.11 -4.15
CA THR A 67 3.44 8.73 -4.56
C THR A 67 2.65 9.94 -5.02
N LYS A 68 2.67 11.03 -4.26
CA LYS A 68 1.98 12.28 -4.64
C LYS A 68 2.50 12.84 -5.96
N GLN A 69 3.80 12.74 -6.22
CA GLN A 69 4.37 13.17 -7.49
C GLN A 69 3.90 12.29 -8.64
N ILE A 70 3.95 10.97 -8.49
CA ILE A 70 3.46 10.02 -9.50
C ILE A 70 1.98 10.30 -9.82
N LEU A 71 1.14 10.52 -8.81
CA LEU A 71 -0.28 10.81 -8.98
C LEU A 71 -0.55 12.14 -9.70
N ARG A 72 0.26 13.19 -9.44
CA ARG A 72 0.17 14.48 -10.15
C ARG A 72 0.58 14.38 -11.61
N ASP A 73 1.58 13.55 -11.90
CA ASP A 73 2.14 13.39 -13.24
C ASP A 73 1.37 12.37 -14.09
N LEU A 74 0.31 11.75 -13.54
CA LEU A 74 -0.50 10.75 -14.22
C LEU A 74 -1.20 11.37 -15.43
N LYS A 75 -1.05 10.72 -16.59
CA LYS A 75 -1.65 11.16 -17.86
C LYS A 75 -2.79 10.25 -18.32
N ARG A 76 -2.91 9.06 -17.73
CA ARG A 76 -3.89 8.04 -18.11
C ARG A 76 -4.78 7.67 -16.94
N PRO A 77 -6.08 7.47 -17.16
CA PRO A 77 -6.99 7.05 -16.11
C PRO A 77 -6.69 5.62 -15.67
N VAL A 78 -6.73 5.43 -14.36
CA VAL A 78 -6.55 4.14 -13.69
C VAL A 78 -7.79 3.81 -12.90
N LYS A 79 -8.26 2.60 -13.05
CA LYS A 79 -9.37 2.05 -12.27
C LYS A 79 -8.87 0.94 -11.37
N ILE A 80 -9.22 1.02 -10.09
CA ILE A 80 -8.88 0.01 -9.09
C ILE A 80 -10.15 -0.71 -8.65
N TYR A 81 -10.16 -2.03 -8.80
CA TYR A 81 -11.24 -2.87 -8.28
C TYR A 81 -10.78 -3.51 -6.97
N ALA A 82 -11.47 -3.20 -5.89
CA ALA A 82 -11.21 -3.76 -4.58
C ALA A 82 -12.15 -4.96 -4.35
N LEU A 83 -11.60 -6.16 -4.41
CA LEU A 83 -12.35 -7.43 -4.40
C LEU A 83 -12.66 -7.88 -2.98
N PHE A 84 -13.46 -7.11 -2.27
CA PHE A 84 -13.91 -7.44 -0.92
C PHE A 84 -15.40 -7.80 -0.90
N GLU A 85 -15.74 -8.88 -0.22
CA GLU A 85 -17.13 -9.14 0.16
C GLU A 85 -17.59 -8.11 1.20
N ARG A 86 -18.90 -7.90 1.29
CA ARG A 86 -19.46 -6.95 2.24
C ARG A 86 -19.23 -7.43 3.67
N GLY A 87 -18.58 -6.57 4.48
CA GLY A 87 -18.25 -6.86 5.87
C GLY A 87 -16.87 -7.53 6.07
N GLU A 88 -16.13 -7.78 4.99
CA GLU A 88 -14.78 -8.34 5.01
C GLU A 88 -13.72 -7.35 4.50
N GLU A 89 -14.08 -6.06 4.50
CA GLU A 89 -13.23 -5.01 3.97
C GLU A 89 -12.00 -4.75 4.85
N ASP A 90 -10.85 -4.56 4.22
CA ASP A 90 -9.66 -4.01 4.87
C ASP A 90 -9.78 -2.49 4.94
N GLN A 91 -10.25 -1.97 6.08
CA GLN A 91 -10.52 -0.54 6.26
C GLN A 91 -9.29 0.36 6.04
N PRO A 92 -8.08 0.05 6.54
CA PRO A 92 -6.87 0.79 6.23
C PRO A 92 -6.58 0.89 4.73
N LEU A 93 -6.77 -0.20 4.01
CA LEU A 93 -6.56 -0.25 2.56
C LEU A 93 -7.58 0.61 1.82
N LEU A 94 -8.87 0.53 2.18
CA LEU A 94 -9.93 1.36 1.57
C LEU A 94 -9.72 2.85 1.86
N GLU A 95 -9.28 3.20 3.06
CA GLU A 95 -8.93 4.59 3.41
C GLU A 95 -7.77 5.10 2.54
N LEU A 96 -6.76 4.27 2.31
CA LEU A 96 -5.67 4.61 1.41
C LEU A 96 -6.17 4.81 -0.03
N LEU A 97 -7.04 3.94 -0.56
CA LEU A 97 -7.65 4.10 -1.89
C LEU A 97 -8.45 5.40 -2.01
N ASN A 98 -9.20 5.78 -0.97
CA ASN A 98 -9.89 7.08 -0.92
C ASN A 98 -8.90 8.24 -1.04
N ARG A 99 -7.74 8.15 -0.41
CA ARG A 99 -6.70 9.18 -0.52
C ARG A 99 -6.08 9.25 -1.91
N TYR A 100 -5.93 8.11 -2.60
CA TYR A 100 -5.47 8.09 -3.99
C TYR A 100 -6.45 8.81 -4.92
N SER A 101 -7.76 8.52 -4.80
CA SER A 101 -8.79 9.20 -5.60
C SER A 101 -8.92 10.70 -5.26
N ALA A 102 -8.69 11.07 -3.99
CA ALA A 102 -8.68 12.47 -3.58
C ALA A 102 -7.44 13.24 -4.06
N ALA A 103 -6.32 12.54 -4.28
CA ALA A 103 -5.05 13.14 -4.72
C ALA A 103 -4.98 13.29 -6.25
N SER A 104 -5.74 12.52 -7.03
CA SER A 104 -5.73 12.58 -8.49
C SER A 104 -7.08 12.15 -9.08
N ASP A 105 -7.67 13.00 -9.92
CA ASP A 105 -8.89 12.69 -10.68
C ASP A 105 -8.69 11.55 -11.70
N MET A 106 -7.42 11.20 -11.97
CA MET A 106 -7.05 10.08 -12.84
C MET A 106 -7.16 8.72 -12.15
N VAL A 107 -7.31 8.66 -10.83
CA VAL A 107 -7.44 7.41 -10.08
C VAL A 107 -8.84 7.28 -9.53
N THR A 108 -9.52 6.24 -9.96
CA THR A 108 -10.85 5.87 -9.45
C THR A 108 -10.80 4.46 -8.86
N TRP A 109 -11.60 4.20 -7.85
CA TRP A 109 -11.73 2.86 -7.33
C TRP A 109 -13.17 2.50 -7.00
N GLU A 110 -13.48 1.21 -6.99
CA GLU A 110 -14.77 0.70 -6.57
C GLU A 110 -14.62 -0.63 -5.81
N GLN A 111 -15.45 -0.83 -4.80
CA GLN A 111 -15.58 -2.13 -4.15
C GLN A 111 -16.39 -3.05 -5.05
N THR A 112 -15.83 -4.18 -5.40
CA THR A 112 -16.41 -5.14 -6.34
C THR A 112 -16.45 -6.53 -5.71
N PRO A 113 -17.56 -6.92 -5.05
CA PRO A 113 -17.68 -8.23 -4.44
C PRO A 113 -17.46 -9.35 -5.47
N PRO A 114 -16.53 -10.28 -5.25
CA PRO A 114 -16.24 -11.38 -6.16
C PRO A 114 -17.46 -12.25 -6.46
N SER A 115 -18.28 -12.52 -5.45
CA SER A 115 -19.50 -13.33 -5.58
C SER A 115 -20.51 -12.77 -6.58
N LEU A 116 -20.52 -11.46 -6.78
CA LEU A 116 -21.44 -10.75 -7.69
C LEU A 116 -20.82 -10.47 -9.07
N ASN A 117 -19.52 -10.64 -9.23
CA ASN A 117 -18.79 -10.24 -10.44
C ASN A 117 -17.86 -11.33 -11.01
N PRO A 118 -18.35 -12.56 -11.26
CA PRO A 118 -17.51 -13.68 -11.73
C PRO A 118 -16.85 -13.42 -13.09
N LEU A 119 -17.49 -12.65 -13.97
CA LEU A 119 -16.93 -12.30 -15.28
C LEU A 119 -15.69 -11.39 -15.16
N LEU A 120 -15.69 -10.48 -14.20
CA LEU A 120 -14.52 -9.63 -13.94
C LEU A 120 -13.34 -10.48 -13.46
N LEU A 121 -13.57 -11.44 -12.57
CA LEU A 121 -12.54 -12.36 -12.12
C LEU A 121 -11.93 -13.14 -13.27
N THR A 122 -12.77 -13.69 -14.15
CA THR A 122 -12.32 -14.44 -15.33
C THR A 122 -11.52 -13.57 -16.29
N ARG A 123 -11.91 -12.30 -16.49
CA ARG A 123 -11.22 -11.37 -17.38
C ARG A 123 -9.77 -11.13 -16.96
N PHE A 124 -9.52 -11.01 -15.66
CA PHE A 124 -8.21 -10.67 -15.12
C PHE A 124 -7.42 -11.88 -14.58
N SER A 125 -7.99 -13.09 -14.66
CA SER A 125 -7.27 -14.32 -14.33
C SER A 125 -6.46 -14.82 -15.53
N SER A 126 -5.27 -15.37 -15.24
CA SER A 126 -4.42 -16.03 -16.23
C SER A 126 -3.94 -17.39 -15.72
N SER A 127 -3.14 -18.12 -16.50
CA SER A 127 -2.54 -19.38 -16.05
C SER A 127 -1.59 -19.18 -14.86
N THR A 128 -1.05 -17.98 -14.68
CA THR A 128 -0.10 -17.65 -13.60
C THR A 128 -0.71 -16.76 -12.50
N THR A 129 -1.85 -16.13 -12.76
CA THR A 129 -2.50 -15.19 -11.83
C THR A 129 -3.92 -15.64 -11.52
N ASN A 130 -4.14 -16.05 -10.28
CA ASN A 130 -5.48 -16.38 -9.79
C ASN A 130 -6.09 -15.17 -9.09
N VAL A 131 -7.20 -14.67 -9.60
CA VAL A 131 -7.95 -13.55 -9.02
C VAL A 131 -9.00 -14.08 -8.05
N SER A 132 -8.94 -13.66 -6.80
CA SER A 132 -9.83 -14.11 -5.73
C SER A 132 -10.29 -12.96 -4.83
N ALA A 133 -11.09 -13.27 -3.81
CA ALA A 133 -11.42 -12.31 -2.76
C ALA A 133 -10.15 -11.76 -2.09
N GLN A 134 -10.25 -10.55 -1.55
CA GLN A 134 -9.18 -9.79 -0.90
C GLN A 134 -8.02 -9.37 -1.82
N ASN A 135 -8.18 -9.48 -3.14
CA ASN A 135 -7.24 -8.93 -4.10
C ASN A 135 -7.63 -7.51 -4.51
N LEU A 136 -6.64 -6.73 -4.98
CA LEU A 136 -6.90 -5.52 -5.77
C LEU A 136 -6.54 -5.77 -7.23
N ILE A 137 -7.33 -5.23 -8.15
CA ILE A 137 -6.99 -5.18 -9.57
C ILE A 137 -6.76 -3.70 -9.93
N VAL A 138 -5.54 -3.35 -10.28
CA VAL A 138 -5.19 -2.03 -10.83
C VAL A 138 -5.19 -2.15 -12.34
N TYR A 139 -5.99 -1.36 -13.04
CA TYR A 139 -6.22 -1.48 -14.48
C TYR A 139 -6.18 -0.12 -15.17
N CYS A 140 -5.53 -0.05 -16.32
CA CYS A 140 -5.54 1.09 -17.21
C CYS A 140 -6.12 0.67 -18.57
N GLU A 141 -7.27 1.22 -18.94
CA GLU A 141 -7.96 0.86 -20.19
C GLU A 141 -7.17 1.26 -21.44
N GLU A 142 -6.50 2.41 -21.41
CA GLU A 142 -5.75 2.92 -22.56
C GLU A 142 -4.55 2.04 -22.97
N THR A 143 -3.91 1.40 -22.00
CA THR A 143 -2.78 0.49 -22.23
C THR A 143 -3.19 -0.97 -22.26
N ASP A 144 -4.44 -1.27 -21.87
CA ASP A 144 -4.99 -2.61 -21.61
C ASP A 144 -4.15 -3.43 -20.62
N ARG A 145 -3.36 -2.75 -19.75
CA ARG A 145 -2.55 -3.41 -18.73
C ARG A 145 -3.25 -3.42 -17.39
N TYR A 146 -3.04 -4.50 -16.70
CA TYR A 146 -3.54 -4.64 -15.34
C TYR A 146 -2.49 -5.28 -14.43
N ARG A 147 -2.66 -5.09 -13.12
CA ARG A 147 -1.91 -5.75 -12.08
C ARG A 147 -2.87 -6.24 -11.00
N VAL A 148 -2.73 -7.50 -10.64
CA VAL A 148 -3.44 -8.08 -9.50
C VAL A 148 -2.50 -8.04 -8.31
N LEU A 149 -2.94 -7.41 -7.23
CA LEU A 149 -2.24 -7.36 -5.96
C LEU A 149 -2.97 -8.25 -4.97
N THR A 150 -2.26 -9.22 -4.44
CA THR A 150 -2.77 -10.19 -3.48
C THR A 150 -2.43 -9.77 -2.04
N ALA A 151 -3.04 -10.40 -1.04
CA ALA A 151 -2.73 -10.13 0.36
C ALA A 151 -1.23 -10.33 0.69
N THR A 152 -0.56 -11.25 -0.02
CA THR A 152 0.88 -11.52 0.17
C THR A 152 1.77 -10.41 -0.38
N ASP A 153 1.33 -9.69 -1.41
CA ASP A 153 2.07 -8.56 -1.96
C ASP A 153 2.13 -7.38 -0.98
N PHE A 154 1.16 -7.29 -0.08
CA PHE A 154 1.08 -6.22 0.90
C PHE A 154 1.88 -6.46 2.18
N VAL A 155 2.49 -7.63 2.33
CA VAL A 155 3.23 -8.02 3.53
C VAL A 155 4.72 -7.89 3.29
N THR A 156 5.41 -7.12 4.15
CA THR A 156 6.87 -7.11 4.21
C THR A 156 7.35 -8.15 5.22
N LEU A 157 8.27 -9.01 4.80
CA LEU A 157 8.86 -10.03 5.64
C LEU A 157 10.28 -9.64 6.05
N ALA A 158 10.61 -9.80 7.32
CA ALA A 158 11.97 -9.75 7.82
C ALA A 158 12.43 -11.15 8.22
N VAL A 159 13.68 -11.46 7.93
CA VAL A 159 14.31 -12.69 8.38
C VAL A 159 14.83 -12.49 9.80
N ASP A 160 14.38 -13.31 10.72
CA ASP A 160 14.97 -13.40 12.04
C ASP A 160 16.31 -14.15 11.90
N THR A 161 17.41 -13.43 12.11
CA THR A 161 18.77 -13.98 11.95
C THR A 161 19.12 -15.04 12.97
N ASP A 162 18.43 -15.06 14.11
CA ASP A 162 18.71 -16.01 15.20
C ASP A 162 17.97 -17.35 15.01
N SER A 163 16.74 -17.29 14.48
CA SER A 163 15.91 -18.48 14.26
C SER A 163 15.81 -18.90 12.80
N GLY A 164 16.22 -18.06 11.84
CA GLY A 164 16.04 -18.27 10.40
C GLY A 164 14.60 -18.22 9.94
N SER A 165 13.66 -17.78 10.80
CA SER A 165 12.25 -17.68 10.49
C SER A 165 11.89 -16.35 9.84
N TYR A 166 10.80 -16.36 9.03
CA TYR A 166 10.26 -15.13 8.45
C TYR A 166 9.19 -14.56 9.38
N ASN A 167 9.33 -13.30 9.76
CA ASN A 167 8.35 -12.56 10.53
C ASN A 167 7.79 -11.40 9.71
N VAL A 168 6.50 -11.13 9.85
CA VAL A 168 5.88 -9.94 9.25
C VAL A 168 6.46 -8.71 9.91
N SER A 169 7.16 -7.88 9.12
CA SER A 169 7.79 -6.65 9.59
C SER A 169 6.99 -5.39 9.29
N GLY A 170 6.04 -5.46 8.37
CA GLY A 170 5.22 -4.31 8.01
C GLY A 170 4.22 -4.58 6.89
N LEU A 171 3.49 -3.52 6.51
CA LEU A 171 2.55 -3.52 5.40
C LEU A 171 3.04 -2.53 4.33
N ALA A 172 2.99 -2.95 3.08
CA ALA A 172 3.50 -2.22 1.91
C ALA A 172 2.38 -1.75 0.97
N TYR A 173 1.20 -1.41 1.50
CA TYR A 173 0.03 -1.03 0.68
C TYR A 173 0.36 0.10 -0.31
N GLU A 174 0.92 1.19 0.20
CA GLU A 174 1.26 2.35 -0.63
C GLU A 174 2.26 1.98 -1.74
N GLN A 175 3.34 1.30 -1.37
CA GLN A 175 4.39 0.92 -2.31
C GLN A 175 3.85 0.06 -3.44
N GLN A 176 3.05 -0.95 -3.12
CA GLN A 176 2.51 -1.89 -4.11
C GLN A 176 1.47 -1.23 -5.03
N ILE A 177 0.56 -0.43 -4.46
CA ILE A 177 -0.46 0.27 -5.26
C ILE A 177 0.20 1.31 -6.18
N THR A 178 1.13 2.11 -5.66
CA THR A 178 1.85 3.12 -6.45
C THR A 178 2.67 2.48 -7.57
N SER A 179 3.36 1.36 -7.28
CA SER A 179 4.11 0.59 -8.27
C SER A 179 3.20 0.01 -9.35
N ALA A 180 2.03 -0.53 -8.96
CA ALA A 180 1.05 -1.04 -9.92
C ALA A 180 0.48 0.08 -10.81
N ILE A 181 0.14 1.25 -10.24
CA ILE A 181 -0.31 2.42 -11.02
C ILE A 181 0.77 2.85 -12.01
N ALA A 182 2.02 2.97 -11.57
CA ALA A 182 3.13 3.34 -12.43
C ALA A 182 3.36 2.32 -13.56
N TYR A 183 3.18 1.03 -13.28
CA TYR A 183 3.30 -0.03 -14.29
C TYR A 183 2.20 0.05 -15.35
N VAL A 184 0.92 0.10 -14.93
CA VAL A 184 -0.19 0.06 -15.89
C VAL A 184 -0.28 1.31 -16.77
N THR A 185 0.33 2.41 -16.34
CA THR A 185 0.29 3.70 -17.08
C THR A 185 1.53 4.01 -17.90
N ARG A 186 2.58 3.16 -17.84
CA ARG A 186 3.80 3.35 -18.64
C ARG A 186 3.52 3.30 -20.15
N ASP A 187 4.28 4.07 -20.92
CA ASP A 187 4.24 4.00 -22.38
C ASP A 187 4.82 2.67 -22.87
N THR A 188 5.96 2.27 -22.33
CA THR A 188 6.65 1.02 -22.64
C THR A 188 7.04 0.30 -21.36
N VAL A 189 6.94 -1.03 -21.38
CA VAL A 189 7.49 -1.89 -20.34
C VAL A 189 8.84 -2.38 -20.83
N PRO A 190 9.94 -2.16 -20.07
CA PRO A 190 11.23 -2.68 -20.51
C PRO A 190 11.23 -4.21 -20.48
N THR A 191 11.74 -4.80 -21.53
CA THR A 191 11.92 -6.25 -21.67
C THR A 191 13.34 -6.64 -21.28
N LEU A 192 13.49 -7.64 -20.42
CA LEU A 192 14.76 -8.31 -20.23
C LEU A 192 14.86 -9.48 -21.23
N HIS A 193 15.69 -9.32 -22.24
CA HIS A 193 16.01 -10.36 -23.21
C HIS A 193 17.11 -11.27 -22.66
N ILE A 194 16.78 -12.51 -22.36
CA ILE A 194 17.74 -13.52 -21.90
C ILE A 194 18.21 -14.32 -23.11
N ALA A 195 19.49 -14.23 -23.40
CA ALA A 195 20.08 -14.90 -24.56
C ALA A 195 20.07 -16.42 -24.39
N THR A 196 19.75 -17.11 -25.49
CA THR A 196 19.73 -18.58 -25.60
C THR A 196 20.42 -19.04 -26.89
N GLY A 197 20.85 -20.30 -26.91
CA GLY A 197 21.45 -20.91 -28.12
C GLY A 197 22.92 -21.29 -27.97
N HIS A 198 23.62 -20.72 -27.02
CA HIS A 198 25.06 -20.96 -26.77
C HIS A 198 25.32 -21.74 -25.48
N GLY A 199 24.29 -22.42 -24.94
CA GLY A 199 24.36 -23.24 -23.74
C GLY A 199 24.26 -22.43 -22.46
N GLU A 200 23.64 -21.27 -22.52
CA GLU A 200 23.31 -20.43 -21.38
C GLU A 200 22.37 -21.13 -20.40
N LEU A 201 22.20 -20.55 -19.22
CA LEU A 201 21.23 -21.03 -18.24
C LEU A 201 19.80 -20.97 -18.81
N GLY A 202 19.12 -22.10 -18.79
CA GLY A 202 17.74 -22.22 -19.29
C GLY A 202 16.69 -21.66 -18.33
N GLU A 203 15.48 -21.51 -18.82
CA GLU A 203 14.31 -20.97 -18.12
C GLU A 203 14.05 -21.67 -16.78
N ASP A 204 14.14 -23.01 -16.75
CA ASP A 204 13.94 -23.81 -15.53
C ASP A 204 14.90 -23.41 -14.39
N SER A 205 16.17 -23.12 -14.75
CA SER A 205 17.21 -22.71 -13.78
C SER A 205 17.03 -21.27 -13.31
N LEU A 206 16.29 -20.46 -14.04
CA LEU A 206 16.09 -19.03 -13.79
C LEU A 206 14.68 -18.70 -13.28
N SER A 207 13.86 -19.71 -12.97
CA SER A 207 12.45 -19.51 -12.59
C SER A 207 12.26 -18.54 -11.41
N ALA A 208 13.10 -18.62 -10.38
CA ALA A 208 13.05 -17.68 -9.26
C ALA A 208 13.45 -16.25 -9.66
N PHE A 209 14.43 -16.11 -10.55
CA PHE A 209 14.91 -14.82 -11.06
C PHE A 209 13.86 -14.17 -11.97
N THR A 210 13.27 -14.94 -12.90
CA THR A 210 12.20 -14.46 -13.78
C THR A 210 10.95 -14.08 -13.02
N THR A 211 10.60 -14.85 -11.99
CA THR A 211 9.49 -14.50 -11.07
C THR A 211 9.77 -13.17 -10.36
N LEU A 212 10.98 -12.96 -9.86
CA LEU A 212 11.36 -11.69 -9.23
C LEU A 212 11.23 -10.51 -10.20
N LEU A 213 11.69 -10.67 -11.44
CA LEU A 213 11.61 -9.63 -12.47
C LEU A 213 10.16 -9.32 -12.85
N THR A 214 9.35 -10.33 -13.11
CA THR A 214 7.93 -10.19 -13.43
C THR A 214 7.17 -9.52 -12.28
N ASN A 215 7.50 -9.86 -11.02
CA ASN A 215 6.95 -9.20 -9.85
C ASN A 215 7.38 -7.73 -9.74
N ASN A 216 8.53 -7.36 -10.31
CA ASN A 216 9.02 -5.98 -10.41
C ASN A 216 8.67 -5.30 -11.75
N HIS A 217 7.71 -5.85 -12.50
CA HIS A 217 7.14 -5.24 -13.71
C HIS A 217 8.09 -5.16 -14.89
N TYR A 218 8.97 -6.15 -15.03
CA TYR A 218 9.74 -6.37 -16.25
C TYR A 218 9.10 -7.48 -17.06
N ASP A 219 9.01 -7.30 -18.37
CA ASP A 219 8.77 -8.41 -19.28
C ASP A 219 10.07 -9.21 -19.44
N VAL A 220 9.97 -10.53 -19.54
CA VAL A 220 11.13 -11.41 -19.70
C VAL A 220 10.91 -12.28 -20.94
N ALA A 221 11.88 -12.25 -21.84
CA ALA A 221 11.88 -13.07 -23.06
C ALA A 221 13.15 -13.91 -23.14
N PHE A 222 12.99 -15.21 -23.44
CA PHE A 222 14.10 -16.12 -23.72
C PHE A 222 14.21 -16.30 -25.23
N GLU A 223 15.24 -15.72 -25.84
CA GLU A 223 15.36 -15.64 -27.28
C GLU A 223 16.81 -15.85 -27.74
N LYS A 224 16.99 -16.23 -29.01
CA LYS A 224 18.32 -16.21 -29.61
C LYS A 224 18.67 -14.78 -29.96
N LEU A 225 19.94 -14.42 -29.88
CA LEU A 225 20.44 -13.07 -30.21
C LEU A 225 19.99 -12.62 -31.63
N SER A 226 19.97 -13.56 -32.60
CA SER A 226 19.52 -13.28 -33.97
C SER A 226 18.06 -12.87 -34.08
N ASP A 227 17.22 -13.24 -33.11
CA ASP A 227 15.77 -13.07 -33.18
C ASP A 227 15.31 -11.88 -32.31
N MET A 228 16.22 -11.30 -31.50
CA MET A 228 15.94 -10.20 -30.62
C MET A 228 15.69 -8.90 -31.35
N THR A 229 14.71 -8.15 -30.86
CA THR A 229 14.46 -6.76 -31.30
C THR A 229 14.40 -5.89 -30.05
N PHE A 230 15.30 -4.91 -29.95
CA PHE A 230 15.40 -4.05 -28.77
C PHE A 230 14.60 -2.76 -28.93
N ALA A 231 13.81 -2.44 -27.92
CA ALA A 231 13.22 -1.12 -27.73
C ALA A 231 14.06 -0.28 -26.75
N SER A 232 13.77 1.00 -26.70
CA SER A 232 14.46 1.89 -25.76
C SER A 232 14.13 1.50 -24.31
N GLY A 233 15.14 1.15 -23.54
CA GLY A 233 15.03 0.73 -22.15
C GLY A 233 15.10 -0.78 -21.95
N ASP A 234 15.11 -1.58 -23.01
CA ASP A 234 15.32 -3.02 -22.93
C ASP A 234 16.73 -3.37 -22.44
N VAL A 235 16.86 -4.54 -21.85
CA VAL A 235 18.13 -5.01 -21.26
C VAL A 235 18.47 -6.37 -21.86
N LEU A 236 19.68 -6.52 -22.35
CA LEU A 236 20.23 -7.82 -22.74
C LEU A 236 20.88 -8.50 -21.54
N CYS A 237 20.52 -9.75 -21.31
CA CYS A 237 21.11 -10.58 -20.26
C CYS A 237 21.72 -11.85 -20.87
N ILE A 238 23.00 -12.04 -20.67
CA ILE A 238 23.77 -13.22 -21.12
C ILE A 238 24.28 -13.96 -19.88
N LEU A 239 23.83 -15.19 -19.68
CA LEU A 239 24.09 -15.95 -18.45
C LEU A 239 24.86 -17.24 -18.73
N SER A 240 26.16 -17.24 -18.43
CA SER A 240 27.06 -18.41 -18.50
C SER A 240 27.05 -19.12 -19.86
N PRO A 241 27.35 -18.44 -20.97
CA PRO A 241 27.46 -19.10 -22.28
C PRO A 241 28.58 -20.15 -22.24
N VAL A 242 28.36 -21.28 -22.91
CA VAL A 242 29.32 -22.41 -23.00
C VAL A 242 29.99 -22.45 -24.37
N LYS A 243 29.37 -21.80 -25.37
CA LYS A 243 29.87 -21.71 -26.76
C LYS A 243 30.14 -20.26 -27.12
N ASP A 244 31.11 -20.05 -28.00
CA ASP A 244 31.42 -18.72 -28.53
C ASP A 244 30.29 -18.20 -29.43
N TYR A 245 30.10 -16.88 -29.40
CA TYR A 245 29.19 -16.18 -30.30
C TYR A 245 29.82 -15.95 -31.66
N THR A 246 29.00 -15.94 -32.71
CA THR A 246 29.41 -15.56 -34.04
C THR A 246 29.72 -14.06 -34.16
N ASP A 247 30.46 -13.65 -35.17
CA ASP A 247 30.76 -12.22 -35.40
C ASP A 247 29.49 -11.38 -35.52
N ALA A 248 28.46 -11.91 -36.19
CA ALA A 248 27.16 -11.23 -36.33
C ALA A 248 26.44 -11.05 -34.99
N GLU A 249 26.49 -12.05 -34.11
CA GLU A 249 25.91 -11.96 -32.76
C GLU A 249 26.71 -11.01 -31.87
N MET A 250 28.04 -11.00 -32.03
CA MET A 250 28.89 -10.02 -31.34
C MET A 250 28.61 -8.58 -31.75
N ASP A 251 28.18 -8.36 -32.99
CA ASP A 251 27.78 -7.04 -33.46
C ASP A 251 26.45 -6.60 -32.81
N ILE A 252 25.50 -7.52 -32.61
CA ILE A 252 24.26 -7.26 -31.87
C ILE A 252 24.57 -6.91 -30.40
N ILE A 253 25.50 -7.62 -29.76
CA ILE A 253 25.88 -7.35 -28.36
C ILE A 253 26.54 -5.97 -28.19
N ARG A 254 27.21 -5.45 -29.20
CA ARG A 254 27.91 -4.16 -29.19
C ARG A 254 27.04 -2.97 -29.57
N ALA A 255 25.92 -3.20 -30.22
CA ALA A 255 25.01 -2.16 -30.67
C ALA A 255 24.20 -1.53 -29.56
#